data_9d79d6940bf019cd104d40a8c422bd16
#
_entry.id   9d79d6940bf019cd104d40a8c422bd16
#
_cell.length_a   1.000
_cell.length_b   1.000
_cell.length_c   1.000
_cell.angle_alpha   90.00
_cell.angle_beta   90.00
_cell.angle_gamma   90.00
#
_symmetry.space_group_name_H-M   'P 1'
#
loop_
_entity.id
_entity.type
_entity.pdbx_description
1 polymer ?
#
loop_
_entity_poly.entity_id
_entity_poly.type
_entity_poly.pdbx_seq_one_letter_code
_entity_poly.pdbx_strand_id
1 'polypeptide(L)'
;MKRILILFFFTLTTLYAQEYEVTGTVTDDAKDPLPGVSIVIKGTTQGTQTDFDGKYTIKVKNGDILEFSYIGMKIKQVKVTGQKIINVVLEEDNVTLQEMVVTTGYVGKRNRKKDKQKKAVTYDIYEPSRETYKAIDESGFKSTATDPVTTFSADVDKASYSNVRRMINYGQKPDEDAVRIEELINYFDYNYTPPAEGSKAPLNATTTLSSCPWNPDNYLLRIGLQAKKIDLTKAPPSNIVFLIDTSGSMDSPNKMPLLKASFKLLLDNLRSEDRIAIVVYASQTGVLLPSTSAKEKKKISKVIDNLVASGSTAGGAGLQTAYKVAKKNFLPKGNNRIILATDGDFNVGISSRDKLQRLVEEERNNGIYISVLGYGMGNYRDDMAETIADKGNGNYAYIDNLTEAKRVLVNEFGGTLYTVAKDVKLQLEFNPQYVKEYRLVGYENRALANEDFEDDKKDAGEIGAGHTVTALYELVPAKGATTDGLRYQKQVEKGFANELAFLKIRYKDPIVKDAKSVEESTPIPFTLTEFAKTDDDYRFASAVAEWGMLLRNSKYKAKSSFSQVLDLAKNAIGKDEEGYRKEFIRLVEVSEKLK
;
A
#
# COMPACT_ATOMS: atom_id res chain seq x y z
N MET A 1 -68.99 55.22 -10.33
CA MET A 1 -68.71 53.77 -10.47
C MET A 1 -67.22 53.56 -10.37
N LYS A 2 -66.72 53.15 -9.18
CA LYS A 2 -65.28 52.85 -8.93
C LYS A 2 -65.10 51.31 -9.06
N ARG A 3 -64.32 50.88 -10.05
CA ARG A 3 -63.90 49.50 -10.19
C ARG A 3 -62.71 49.22 -9.31
N ILE A 4 -62.84 48.35 -8.30
CA ILE A 4 -61.79 47.85 -7.47
C ILE A 4 -61.14 46.66 -8.18
N LEU A 5 -59.86 46.77 -8.53
CA LEU A 5 -59.05 45.68 -9.12
C LEU A 5 -58.39 44.92 -7.97
N ILE A 6 -58.82 43.70 -7.69
CA ILE A 6 -58.20 42.83 -6.69
C ILE A 6 -57.05 42.08 -7.38
N LEU A 7 -55.79 42.44 -7.01
CA LEU A 7 -54.58 41.73 -7.42
C LEU A 7 -54.39 40.52 -6.50
N PHE A 8 -54.55 39.30 -7.05
CA PHE A 8 -54.25 38.07 -6.33
C PHE A 8 -52.74 37.82 -6.43
N PHE A 9 -52.00 38.01 -5.33
CA PHE A 9 -50.60 37.67 -5.23
C PHE A 9 -50.47 36.18 -4.93
N PHE A 10 -50.09 35.37 -5.95
CA PHE A 10 -49.75 33.96 -5.80
C PHE A 10 -48.31 33.89 -5.29
N THR A 11 -48.13 33.74 -3.96
CA THR A 11 -46.80 33.44 -3.38
C THR A 11 -46.47 31.97 -3.68
N LEU A 12 -45.59 31.76 -4.67
CA LEU A 12 -44.91 30.48 -4.85
C LEU A 12 -43.97 30.26 -3.65
N THR A 13 -44.40 29.48 -2.66
CA THR A 13 -43.51 28.97 -1.64
C THR A 13 -42.69 27.83 -2.25
N THR A 14 -41.46 28.14 -2.65
CA THR A 14 -40.45 27.10 -2.95
C THR A 14 -40.16 26.34 -1.65
N LEU A 15 -40.69 25.14 -1.51
CA LEU A 15 -40.27 24.21 -0.47
C LEU A 15 -38.80 23.82 -0.76
N TYR A 16 -37.86 24.53 -0.12
CA TYR A 16 -36.49 24.03 0.02
C TYR A 16 -36.55 22.78 0.92
N ALA A 17 -36.29 21.61 0.36
CA ALA A 17 -36.10 20.40 1.16
C ALA A 17 -34.90 20.63 2.08
N GLN A 18 -35.15 20.78 3.38
CA GLN A 18 -34.12 21.04 4.37
C GLN A 18 -33.23 19.81 4.51
N GLU A 19 -31.93 19.97 4.31
CA GLU A 19 -30.93 18.93 4.58
C GLU A 19 -30.78 18.74 6.09
N TYR A 20 -30.65 17.49 6.52
CA TYR A 20 -30.37 17.12 7.90
C TYR A 20 -29.38 15.97 7.97
N GLU A 21 -28.74 15.78 9.11
CA GLU A 21 -27.79 14.71 9.33
C GLU A 21 -28.50 13.43 9.75
N VAL A 22 -28.17 12.34 9.07
CA VAL A 22 -28.51 10.96 9.45
C VAL A 22 -27.24 10.28 9.93
N THR A 23 -27.35 9.62 11.08
CA THR A 23 -26.28 8.76 11.65
C THR A 23 -26.77 7.33 11.71
N GLY A 24 -25.86 6.37 11.88
CA GLY A 24 -26.22 4.97 12.06
C GLY A 24 -25.01 4.07 12.18
N THR A 25 -25.29 2.80 12.39
CA THR A 25 -24.26 1.74 12.43
C THR A 25 -24.59 0.68 11.39
N VAL A 26 -23.56 0.23 10.67
CA VAL A 26 -23.67 -0.88 9.72
C VAL A 26 -22.95 -2.10 10.32
N THR A 27 -23.64 -3.23 10.34
CA THR A 27 -23.12 -4.51 10.86
C THR A 27 -23.36 -5.62 9.83
N ASP A 28 -22.70 -6.76 10.01
CA ASP A 28 -23.04 -8.01 9.36
C ASP A 28 -24.17 -8.77 10.08
N ASP A 29 -24.49 -9.98 9.60
CA ASP A 29 -25.51 -10.86 10.20
C ASP A 29 -25.13 -11.35 11.62
N ALA A 30 -23.82 -11.41 11.94
CA ALA A 30 -23.32 -11.77 13.26
C ALA A 30 -23.36 -10.58 14.24
N LYS A 31 -23.77 -9.39 13.77
CA LYS A 31 -23.78 -8.10 14.48
C LYS A 31 -22.39 -7.50 14.70
N ASP A 32 -21.39 -7.98 13.99
CA ASP A 32 -20.07 -7.36 14.01
C ASP A 32 -20.08 -6.06 13.19
N PRO A 33 -19.47 -4.98 13.69
CA PRO A 33 -19.44 -3.71 12.96
C PRO A 33 -18.63 -3.86 11.66
N LEU A 34 -19.14 -3.29 10.59
CA LEU A 34 -18.49 -3.29 9.28
C LEU A 34 -17.83 -1.94 8.99
N PRO A 35 -16.51 -1.82 9.14
CA PRO A 35 -15.77 -0.61 8.78
C PRO A 35 -15.60 -0.50 7.26
N GLY A 36 -15.64 0.75 6.74
CA GLY A 36 -15.38 1.01 5.33
C GLY A 36 -16.55 0.70 4.39
N VAL A 37 -17.77 0.46 4.91
CA VAL A 37 -18.98 0.37 4.08
C VAL A 37 -19.20 1.69 3.36
N SER A 38 -19.31 1.66 2.05
CA SER A 38 -19.66 2.84 1.26
C SER A 38 -21.15 3.12 1.35
N ILE A 39 -21.52 4.36 1.71
CA ILE A 39 -22.90 4.84 1.79
C ILE A 39 -23.04 6.03 0.85
N VAL A 40 -23.86 5.89 -0.21
CA VAL A 40 -24.03 6.91 -1.24
C VAL A 40 -25.51 7.28 -1.37
N ILE A 41 -25.80 8.56 -1.56
CA ILE A 41 -27.16 8.99 -1.97
C ILE A 41 -27.35 8.60 -3.43
N LYS A 42 -28.25 7.67 -3.67
CA LYS A 42 -28.49 7.08 -5.00
C LYS A 42 -28.75 8.14 -6.07
N GLY A 43 -27.95 8.08 -7.15
CA GLY A 43 -28.01 9.03 -8.26
C GLY A 43 -27.25 10.32 -8.04
N THR A 44 -26.39 10.40 -6.99
CA THR A 44 -25.51 11.52 -6.72
C THR A 44 -24.08 11.02 -6.46
N THR A 45 -23.12 11.94 -6.39
CA THR A 45 -21.75 11.65 -5.94
C THR A 45 -21.57 11.87 -4.43
N GLN A 46 -22.63 12.24 -3.72
CA GLN A 46 -22.57 12.52 -2.29
C GLN A 46 -22.64 11.22 -1.48
N GLY A 47 -21.60 10.96 -0.70
CA GLY A 47 -21.50 9.73 0.10
C GLY A 47 -20.58 9.89 1.31
N THR A 48 -20.50 8.82 2.10
CA THR A 48 -19.62 8.67 3.27
C THR A 48 -19.21 7.20 3.41
N GLN A 49 -18.33 6.89 4.36
CA GLN A 49 -17.98 5.52 4.73
C GLN A 49 -18.17 5.33 6.24
N THR A 50 -18.37 4.07 6.66
CA THR A 50 -18.39 3.72 8.08
C THR A 50 -17.00 3.79 8.70
N ASP A 51 -16.95 4.22 9.96
CA ASP A 51 -15.74 4.16 10.80
C ASP A 51 -15.48 2.72 11.32
N PHE A 52 -14.47 2.56 12.21
CA PHE A 52 -14.09 1.26 12.77
C PHE A 52 -15.18 0.60 13.63
N ASP A 53 -16.07 1.40 14.21
CA ASP A 53 -17.23 0.92 14.96
C ASP A 53 -18.45 0.68 14.05
N GLY A 54 -18.26 0.70 12.72
CA GLY A 54 -19.32 0.61 11.74
C GLY A 54 -20.25 1.82 11.70
N LYS A 55 -19.92 2.94 12.37
CA LYS A 55 -20.75 4.15 12.46
C LYS A 55 -20.53 5.06 11.27
N TYR A 56 -21.58 5.76 10.86
CA TYR A 56 -21.52 6.76 9.79
C TYR A 56 -22.38 7.99 10.09
N THR A 57 -22.07 9.08 9.39
CA THR A 57 -22.86 10.30 9.37
C THR A 57 -22.94 10.81 7.92
N ILE A 58 -24.15 11.14 7.46
CA ILE A 58 -24.37 11.66 6.11
C ILE A 58 -25.45 12.74 6.11
N LYS A 59 -25.27 13.80 5.31
CA LYS A 59 -26.30 14.84 5.09
C LYS A 59 -27.23 14.39 3.98
N VAL A 60 -28.52 14.44 4.23
CA VAL A 60 -29.57 13.93 3.32
C VAL A 60 -30.77 14.86 3.30
N LYS A 61 -31.62 14.66 2.30
CA LYS A 61 -32.98 15.24 2.21
C LYS A 61 -34.01 14.16 2.43
N ASN A 62 -35.19 14.56 2.89
CA ASN A 62 -36.30 13.63 3.00
C ASN A 62 -36.69 13.10 1.60
N GLY A 63 -36.75 11.78 1.46
CA GLY A 63 -37.00 11.10 0.19
C GLY A 63 -35.76 10.55 -0.50
N ASP A 64 -34.55 10.91 -0.09
CA ASP A 64 -33.31 10.33 -0.60
C ASP A 64 -33.27 8.82 -0.35
N ILE A 65 -32.53 8.10 -1.19
CA ILE A 65 -32.27 6.66 -1.02
C ILE A 65 -30.78 6.51 -0.73
N LEU A 66 -30.46 6.02 0.45
CA LEU A 66 -29.10 5.63 0.80
C LEU A 66 -28.81 4.22 0.28
N GLU A 67 -27.75 4.09 -0.47
CA GLU A 67 -27.25 2.83 -0.98
C GLU A 67 -26.00 2.44 -0.19
N PHE A 68 -26.08 1.28 0.49
CA PHE A 68 -25.00 0.71 1.28
C PHE A 68 -24.36 -0.40 0.48
N SER A 69 -23.06 -0.28 0.21
CA SER A 69 -22.30 -1.29 -0.52
C SER A 69 -21.04 -1.66 0.26
N TYR A 70 -20.80 -2.95 0.38
CA TYR A 70 -19.61 -3.52 0.97
C TYR A 70 -19.27 -4.81 0.22
N ILE A 71 -17.98 -5.10 0.11
CA ILE A 71 -17.50 -6.19 -0.72
C ILE A 71 -17.87 -7.53 -0.10
N GLY A 72 -18.42 -8.43 -0.94
CA GLY A 72 -18.92 -9.72 -0.46
C GLY A 72 -20.30 -9.65 0.21
N MET A 73 -20.94 -8.46 0.24
CA MET A 73 -22.26 -8.25 0.80
C MET A 73 -23.24 -7.78 -0.26
N LYS A 74 -24.51 -8.13 -0.10
CA LYS A 74 -25.59 -7.62 -0.97
C LYS A 74 -25.77 -6.12 -0.79
N ILE A 75 -25.88 -5.40 -1.91
CA ILE A 75 -26.19 -3.97 -1.88
C ILE A 75 -27.56 -3.76 -1.23
N LYS A 76 -27.59 -2.92 -0.19
CA LYS A 76 -28.83 -2.58 0.52
C LYS A 76 -29.21 -1.13 0.28
N GLN A 77 -30.46 -0.89 -0.05
CA GLN A 77 -31.01 0.45 -0.27
C GLN A 77 -32.02 0.78 0.83
N VAL A 78 -31.88 1.96 1.43
CA VAL A 78 -32.78 2.45 2.49
C VAL A 78 -33.29 3.83 2.12
N LYS A 79 -34.62 4.00 2.06
CA LYS A 79 -35.25 5.29 1.80
C LYS A 79 -35.27 6.11 3.08
N VAL A 80 -34.81 7.35 2.99
CA VAL A 80 -34.83 8.32 4.08
C VAL A 80 -36.24 8.93 4.18
N THR A 81 -36.88 8.75 5.34
CA THR A 81 -38.26 9.23 5.59
C THR A 81 -38.34 10.06 6.89
N GLY A 82 -37.30 10.87 7.17
CA GLY A 82 -37.25 11.74 8.33
C GLY A 82 -36.52 11.16 9.56
N GLN A 83 -36.02 9.91 9.48
CA GLN A 83 -35.26 9.31 10.58
C GLN A 83 -33.90 10.00 10.72
N LYS A 84 -33.47 10.22 11.96
CA LYS A 84 -32.12 10.73 12.28
C LYS A 84 -31.10 9.60 12.51
N ILE A 85 -31.58 8.38 12.78
CA ILE A 85 -30.72 7.22 12.98
C ILE A 85 -31.20 6.10 12.06
N ILE A 86 -30.31 5.55 11.24
CA ILE A 86 -30.58 4.44 10.33
C ILE A 86 -29.48 3.40 10.53
N ASN A 87 -29.79 2.32 11.24
CA ASN A 87 -28.89 1.19 11.41
C ASN A 87 -29.18 0.15 10.31
N VAL A 88 -28.14 -0.44 9.76
CA VAL A 88 -28.23 -1.35 8.61
C VAL A 88 -27.45 -2.62 8.90
N VAL A 89 -28.07 -3.77 8.65
CA VAL A 89 -27.40 -5.07 8.61
C VAL A 89 -27.21 -5.43 7.13
N LEU A 90 -25.98 -5.71 6.71
CA LEU A 90 -25.67 -6.24 5.39
C LEU A 90 -25.62 -7.76 5.45
N GLU A 91 -26.15 -8.42 4.43
CA GLU A 91 -26.15 -9.87 4.28
C GLU A 91 -25.04 -10.27 3.30
N GLU A 92 -24.39 -11.42 3.56
CA GLU A 92 -23.42 -11.97 2.61
C GLU A 92 -24.07 -12.25 1.25
N ASP A 93 -23.37 -11.91 0.19
CA ASP A 93 -23.79 -12.20 -1.18
C ASP A 93 -23.32 -13.61 -1.58
N ASN A 94 -24.14 -14.62 -1.20
CA ASN A 94 -23.89 -16.02 -1.54
C ASN A 94 -24.20 -16.37 -3.01
N VAL A 95 -24.29 -15.37 -3.90
CA VAL A 95 -24.55 -15.64 -5.31
C VAL A 95 -23.29 -16.22 -5.95
N THR A 96 -23.34 -17.51 -6.23
CA THR A 96 -22.48 -18.20 -7.18
C THR A 96 -22.43 -17.37 -8.47
N LEU A 97 -21.24 -16.92 -8.87
CA LEU A 97 -21.02 -16.23 -10.14
C LEU A 97 -21.49 -17.15 -11.29
N GLN A 98 -22.74 -16.99 -11.75
CA GLN A 98 -23.15 -17.56 -13.01
C GLN A 98 -22.47 -16.75 -14.13
N GLU A 99 -21.84 -17.50 -15.04
CA GLU A 99 -21.16 -16.99 -16.22
C GLU A 99 -21.90 -15.85 -16.89
N MET A 100 -21.31 -14.65 -16.91
CA MET A 100 -21.77 -13.58 -17.80
C MET A 100 -21.21 -13.85 -19.20
N VAL A 101 -22.06 -14.43 -20.05
CA VAL A 101 -21.78 -14.55 -21.48
C VAL A 101 -21.77 -13.15 -22.10
N VAL A 102 -20.59 -12.66 -22.43
CA VAL A 102 -20.41 -11.43 -23.21
C VAL A 102 -20.73 -11.74 -24.68
N THR A 103 -21.95 -11.46 -25.11
CA THR A 103 -22.29 -11.45 -26.54
C THR A 103 -21.85 -10.12 -27.13
N THR A 104 -20.78 -10.11 -27.90
CA THR A 104 -20.40 -9.00 -28.77
C THR A 104 -21.38 -8.90 -29.93
N GLY A 105 -22.40 -8.04 -29.79
CA GLY A 105 -23.36 -7.74 -30.84
C GLY A 105 -22.92 -6.52 -31.65
N TYR A 106 -22.51 -6.75 -32.90
CA TYR A 106 -22.38 -5.70 -33.92
C TYR A 106 -23.79 -5.12 -34.19
N VAL A 107 -24.04 -3.85 -33.89
CA VAL A 107 -25.28 -3.17 -34.21
C VAL A 107 -25.20 -2.54 -35.60
N GLY A 108 -25.74 -3.25 -36.57
CA GLY A 108 -26.14 -2.67 -37.86
C GLY A 108 -27.37 -1.77 -37.72
N LYS A 109 -27.33 -0.57 -38.32
CA LYS A 109 -28.47 0.35 -38.43
C LYS A 109 -29.71 -0.31 -39.05
N ARG A 110 -30.84 -0.34 -38.34
CA ARG A 110 -32.17 -0.27 -39.00
C ARG A 110 -33.33 0.07 -38.04
N ASN A 111 -34.07 1.13 -38.44
CA ASN A 111 -35.48 1.45 -38.30
C ASN A 111 -36.21 1.43 -36.95
N ARG A 112 -36.63 2.64 -36.59
CA ARG A 112 -37.66 2.99 -35.59
C ARG A 112 -38.99 2.25 -35.85
N LYS A 113 -39.48 1.55 -34.81
CA LYS A 113 -40.91 1.50 -34.47
C LYS A 113 -41.05 1.44 -32.95
N LYS A 114 -42.03 2.20 -32.45
CA LYS A 114 -42.37 2.39 -31.04
C LYS A 114 -42.69 1.06 -30.37
N ASP A 115 -42.01 0.77 -29.25
CA ASP A 115 -42.60 -0.08 -28.22
C ASP A 115 -42.14 0.35 -26.82
N LYS A 116 -43.01 0.12 -25.84
CA LYS A 116 -43.07 0.69 -24.51
C LYS A 116 -41.83 0.39 -23.65
N GLN A 117 -41.42 1.42 -22.93
CA GLN A 117 -40.36 1.52 -21.94
C GLN A 117 -40.24 0.27 -21.03
N LYS A 118 -39.22 -0.53 -21.27
CA LYS A 118 -38.44 -1.17 -20.21
C LYS A 118 -37.24 -0.23 -19.95
N LYS A 119 -37.17 0.36 -18.76
CA LYS A 119 -35.97 1.08 -18.32
C LYS A 119 -34.79 0.11 -18.43
N ALA A 120 -33.95 0.31 -19.43
CA ALA A 120 -32.65 -0.30 -19.47
C ALA A 120 -31.89 0.27 -18.28
N VAL A 121 -31.44 -0.61 -17.37
CA VAL A 121 -30.43 -0.29 -16.40
C VAL A 121 -29.19 0.00 -17.24
N THR A 122 -28.77 1.26 -17.30
CA THR A 122 -27.50 1.67 -17.88
C THR A 122 -26.44 1.15 -16.90
N TYR A 123 -25.83 0.03 -17.24
CA TYR A 123 -24.56 -0.32 -16.64
C TYR A 123 -23.56 0.72 -17.12
N ASP A 124 -22.87 1.36 -16.20
CA ASP A 124 -21.71 2.18 -16.54
C ASP A 124 -20.82 1.30 -17.41
N ILE A 125 -20.60 1.75 -18.65
CA ILE A 125 -19.63 1.12 -19.55
C ILE A 125 -18.29 1.32 -18.84
N TYR A 126 -17.73 0.24 -18.31
CA TYR A 126 -16.41 0.23 -17.70
C TYR A 126 -15.42 0.75 -18.75
N GLU A 127 -14.94 1.98 -18.58
CA GLU A 127 -13.82 2.46 -19.37
C GLU A 127 -12.61 1.58 -19.04
N PRO A 128 -11.87 1.07 -20.03
CA PRO A 128 -10.68 0.26 -19.75
C PRO A 128 -9.75 1.06 -18.83
N SER A 129 -9.28 0.41 -17.77
CA SER A 129 -8.34 1.00 -16.82
C SER A 129 -7.14 1.58 -17.57
N ARG A 130 -6.78 2.83 -17.26
CA ARG A 130 -5.59 3.51 -17.78
C ARG A 130 -4.47 3.50 -16.74
N GLU A 131 -4.59 2.64 -15.75
CA GLU A 131 -3.56 2.47 -14.73
C GLU A 131 -2.27 1.96 -15.36
N THR A 132 -1.15 2.47 -14.89
CA THR A 132 0.16 2.08 -15.40
C THR A 132 1.00 1.49 -14.28
N TYR A 133 1.55 0.32 -14.55
CA TYR A 133 2.48 -0.40 -13.68
C TYR A 133 3.80 -0.58 -14.41
N LYS A 134 4.90 -0.64 -13.66
CA LYS A 134 6.21 -0.91 -14.23
C LYS A 134 6.29 -2.39 -14.59
N ALA A 135 6.62 -2.70 -15.84
CA ALA A 135 6.81 -4.08 -16.28
C ALA A 135 7.84 -4.83 -15.42
N ILE A 136 7.50 -6.05 -15.03
CA ILE A 136 8.32 -6.90 -14.18
C ILE A 136 9.00 -7.95 -15.06
N ASP A 137 10.34 -7.94 -15.07
CA ASP A 137 11.15 -9.01 -15.66
C ASP A 137 11.58 -9.97 -14.55
N GLU A 138 10.92 -11.11 -14.47
CA GLU A 138 11.06 -12.06 -13.38
C GLU A 138 12.45 -12.70 -13.33
N SER A 139 13.16 -12.51 -12.22
CA SER A 139 14.50 -13.04 -12.00
C SER A 139 14.56 -14.57 -12.06
N GLY A 140 15.51 -15.09 -12.84
CA GLY A 140 15.75 -16.51 -12.99
C GLY A 140 16.67 -17.09 -11.92
N PHE A 141 16.83 -18.44 -11.98
CA PHE A 141 17.86 -19.11 -11.21
C PHE A 141 19.25 -18.71 -11.71
N LYS A 142 20.14 -18.43 -10.77
CA LYS A 142 21.56 -18.17 -10.99
C LYS A 142 22.39 -19.32 -10.46
N SER A 143 23.43 -19.70 -11.20
CA SER A 143 24.34 -20.77 -10.79
C SER A 143 25.39 -20.25 -9.83
N THR A 144 25.57 -20.92 -8.70
CA THR A 144 26.63 -20.58 -7.72
C THR A 144 28.03 -20.82 -8.27
N ALA A 145 28.17 -21.63 -9.32
CA ALA A 145 29.45 -21.85 -9.98
C ALA A 145 29.96 -20.63 -10.76
N THR A 146 29.06 -19.78 -11.26
CA THR A 146 29.39 -18.58 -12.06
C THR A 146 29.07 -17.29 -11.34
N ASP A 147 28.01 -17.25 -10.56
CA ASP A 147 27.50 -16.07 -9.85
C ASP A 147 27.06 -16.46 -8.43
N PRO A 148 28.00 -16.70 -7.49
CA PRO A 148 27.67 -17.15 -6.14
C PRO A 148 27.07 -16.07 -5.26
N VAL A 149 27.14 -14.80 -5.69
CA VAL A 149 26.76 -13.62 -4.90
C VAL A 149 25.49 -12.96 -5.45
N THR A 150 24.63 -12.53 -4.55
CA THR A 150 23.42 -11.76 -4.89
C THR A 150 23.29 -10.55 -3.97
N THR A 151 22.94 -9.40 -4.55
CA THR A 151 22.83 -8.13 -3.81
C THR A 151 21.48 -7.48 -4.10
N PHE A 152 20.84 -6.96 -3.06
CA PHE A 152 19.57 -6.23 -3.20
C PHE A 152 19.40 -5.16 -2.10
N SER A 153 18.55 -4.18 -2.37
CA SER A 153 18.13 -3.16 -1.41
C SER A 153 17.04 -3.70 -0.48
N ALA A 154 17.13 -3.40 0.80
CA ALA A 154 16.13 -3.80 1.80
C ALA A 154 14.87 -2.91 1.83
N ASP A 155 14.72 -2.02 0.86
CA ASP A 155 13.54 -1.18 0.74
C ASP A 155 12.37 -1.97 0.17
N VAL A 156 11.23 -1.95 0.87
CA VAL A 156 10.02 -2.64 0.42
C VAL A 156 8.81 -1.78 0.70
N ASP A 157 8.21 -1.26 -0.35
CA ASP A 157 6.88 -0.66 -0.30
C ASP A 157 5.80 -1.75 -0.06
N LYS A 158 4.58 -1.33 0.18
CA LYS A 158 3.45 -2.23 0.48
C LYS A 158 2.24 -1.97 -0.43
N ALA A 159 2.38 -1.06 -1.38
CA ALA A 159 1.28 -0.58 -2.22
C ALA A 159 0.71 -1.66 -3.15
N SER A 160 1.55 -2.61 -3.60
CA SER A 160 1.09 -3.72 -4.44
C SER A 160 0.00 -4.54 -3.76
N TYR A 161 0.11 -4.83 -2.46
CA TYR A 161 -0.93 -5.60 -1.77
C TYR A 161 -2.28 -4.90 -1.76
N SER A 162 -2.34 -3.62 -1.40
CA SER A 162 -3.57 -2.85 -1.38
C SER A 162 -4.17 -2.63 -2.78
N ASN A 163 -3.33 -2.49 -3.82
CA ASN A 163 -3.78 -2.46 -5.21
C ASN A 163 -4.39 -3.79 -5.66
N VAL A 164 -3.70 -4.90 -5.39
CA VAL A 164 -4.18 -6.26 -5.69
C VAL A 164 -5.48 -6.55 -4.93
N ARG A 165 -5.55 -6.22 -3.64
CA ARG A 165 -6.75 -6.32 -2.82
C ARG A 165 -7.91 -5.55 -3.43
N ARG A 166 -7.69 -4.31 -3.85
CA ARG A 166 -8.70 -3.49 -4.51
C ARG A 166 -9.22 -4.17 -5.77
N MET A 167 -8.33 -4.61 -6.68
CA MET A 167 -8.73 -5.25 -7.93
C MET A 167 -9.58 -6.49 -7.67
N ILE A 168 -9.13 -7.38 -6.78
CA ILE A 168 -9.88 -8.60 -6.41
C ILE A 168 -11.25 -8.25 -5.82
N ASN A 169 -11.29 -7.25 -4.96
CA ASN A 169 -12.51 -6.78 -4.32
C ASN A 169 -13.52 -6.20 -5.33
N TYR A 170 -13.07 -5.63 -6.43
CA TYR A 170 -13.93 -5.20 -7.55
C TYR A 170 -14.22 -6.32 -8.57
N GLY A 171 -13.87 -7.58 -8.24
CA GLY A 171 -14.07 -8.72 -9.14
C GLY A 171 -13.16 -8.71 -10.37
N GLN A 172 -12.04 -8.01 -10.31
CA GLN A 172 -11.08 -7.88 -11.39
C GLN A 172 -9.88 -8.79 -11.13
N LYS A 173 -9.43 -9.49 -12.17
CA LYS A 173 -8.14 -10.17 -12.12
C LYS A 173 -7.04 -9.11 -12.00
N PRO A 174 -6.11 -9.22 -11.03
CA PRO A 174 -4.97 -8.31 -10.95
C PRO A 174 -4.12 -8.35 -12.23
N ASP A 175 -3.63 -7.16 -12.64
CA ASP A 175 -2.62 -7.04 -13.66
C ASP A 175 -1.33 -7.74 -13.17
N GLU A 176 -0.68 -8.52 -14.03
CA GLU A 176 0.52 -9.28 -13.67
C GLU A 176 1.66 -8.35 -13.21
N ASP A 177 1.79 -7.17 -13.81
CA ASP A 177 2.77 -6.14 -13.45
C ASP A 177 2.42 -5.36 -12.17
N ALA A 178 1.17 -5.42 -11.70
CA ALA A 178 0.77 -4.86 -10.40
C ALA A 178 1.16 -5.76 -9.20
N VAL A 179 1.53 -7.03 -9.47
CA VAL A 179 1.81 -8.03 -8.43
C VAL A 179 3.30 -8.06 -8.11
N ARG A 180 3.75 -7.28 -7.16
CA ARG A 180 5.13 -7.30 -6.64
C ARG A 180 5.19 -8.23 -5.43
N ILE A 181 5.77 -9.42 -5.62
CA ILE A 181 5.71 -10.52 -4.62
C ILE A 181 6.36 -10.11 -3.29
N GLU A 182 7.48 -9.40 -3.34
CA GLU A 182 8.16 -8.86 -2.16
C GLU A 182 7.26 -7.91 -1.35
N GLU A 183 6.46 -7.09 -2.02
CA GLU A 183 5.51 -6.18 -1.36
C GLU A 183 4.32 -6.92 -0.77
N LEU A 184 3.85 -7.99 -1.43
CA LEU A 184 2.81 -8.85 -0.85
C LEU A 184 3.31 -9.52 0.42
N ILE A 185 4.52 -10.08 0.42
CA ILE A 185 5.13 -10.72 1.59
C ILE A 185 5.29 -9.71 2.71
N ASN A 186 5.87 -8.54 2.42
CA ASN A 186 6.22 -7.53 3.40
C ASN A 186 5.03 -6.63 3.81
N TYR A 187 3.84 -6.87 3.27
CA TYR A 187 2.62 -6.26 3.77
C TYR A 187 2.30 -6.70 5.19
N PHE A 188 2.66 -7.91 5.58
CA PHE A 188 2.40 -8.50 6.88
C PHE A 188 3.56 -8.26 7.84
N ASP A 189 3.23 -8.09 9.11
CA ASP A 189 4.22 -8.06 10.17
C ASP A 189 4.57 -9.49 10.60
N TYR A 190 5.87 -9.72 10.80
CA TYR A 190 6.42 -10.99 11.25
C TYR A 190 7.13 -10.82 12.58
N ASN A 191 7.06 -11.82 13.44
CA ASN A 191 7.61 -11.74 14.79
C ASN A 191 9.07 -12.18 14.82
N TYR A 192 9.95 -11.37 14.23
CA TYR A 192 11.39 -11.63 14.28
C TYR A 192 12.02 -11.13 15.57
N THR A 193 13.18 -11.71 15.94
CA THR A 193 13.93 -11.29 17.11
C THR A 193 14.50 -9.88 16.89
N PRO A 194 14.17 -8.90 17.74
CA PRO A 194 14.76 -7.56 17.63
C PRO A 194 16.25 -7.56 18.00
N PRO A 195 16.98 -6.50 17.63
CA PRO A 195 18.32 -6.28 18.15
C PRO A 195 18.35 -6.33 19.68
N ALA A 196 19.41 -6.89 20.25
CA ALA A 196 19.56 -6.97 21.71
C ALA A 196 19.50 -5.57 22.35
N GLU A 197 18.94 -5.49 23.54
CA GLU A 197 18.88 -4.22 24.28
C GLU A 197 20.29 -3.67 24.51
N GLY A 198 20.50 -2.39 24.22
CA GLY A 198 21.81 -1.75 24.27
C GLY A 198 22.72 -2.02 23.06
N SER A 199 22.30 -2.83 22.10
CA SER A 199 23.03 -3.03 20.84
C SER A 199 23.19 -1.72 20.07
N LYS A 200 24.36 -1.52 19.46
CA LYS A 200 24.59 -0.43 18.49
C LYS A 200 23.99 -0.76 17.12
N ALA A 201 23.81 -2.05 16.81
CA ALA A 201 23.22 -2.50 15.56
C ALA A 201 21.75 -2.08 15.51
N PRO A 202 21.31 -1.38 14.45
CA PRO A 202 19.90 -1.00 14.28
C PRO A 202 19.02 -2.15 13.80
N LEU A 203 19.61 -3.23 13.28
CA LEU A 203 18.95 -4.36 12.65
C LEU A 203 19.42 -5.67 13.30
N ASN A 204 18.55 -6.68 13.28
CA ASN A 204 18.92 -8.06 13.58
C ASN A 204 18.38 -8.97 12.47
N ALA A 205 19.18 -9.95 12.05
CA ALA A 205 18.81 -10.93 11.03
C ALA A 205 18.46 -12.29 11.67
N THR A 206 17.36 -12.88 11.22
CA THR A 206 16.93 -14.24 11.56
C THR A 206 16.81 -15.04 10.29
N THR A 207 17.35 -16.25 10.26
CA THR A 207 17.30 -17.12 9.08
C THR A 207 16.63 -18.46 9.39
N THR A 208 15.89 -19.00 8.42
CA THR A 208 15.25 -20.32 8.51
C THR A 208 15.35 -21.01 7.16
N LEU A 209 15.84 -22.25 7.15
CA LEU A 209 15.94 -23.10 5.96
C LEU A 209 15.00 -24.29 6.08
N SER A 210 14.19 -24.54 5.05
CA SER A 210 13.28 -25.68 4.99
C SER A 210 13.14 -26.20 3.55
N SER A 211 12.38 -27.28 3.33
CA SER A 211 11.94 -27.67 1.99
C SER A 211 11.03 -26.58 1.39
N CYS A 212 11.10 -26.41 0.07
CA CYS A 212 10.28 -25.45 -0.65
C CYS A 212 8.86 -26.01 -0.88
N PRO A 213 7.78 -25.35 -0.41
CA PRO A 213 6.44 -25.94 -0.48
C PRO A 213 5.91 -26.07 -1.91
N TRP A 214 6.28 -25.17 -2.83
CA TRP A 214 5.87 -25.26 -4.25
C TRP A 214 6.78 -26.13 -5.11
N ASN A 215 7.99 -26.42 -4.63
CA ASN A 215 8.94 -27.31 -5.32
C ASN A 215 9.72 -28.15 -4.29
N PRO A 216 9.20 -29.32 -3.86
CA PRO A 216 9.78 -30.10 -2.77
C PRO A 216 11.21 -30.60 -3.00
N ASP A 217 11.69 -30.57 -4.25
CA ASP A 217 13.09 -30.92 -4.59
C ASP A 217 14.07 -29.80 -4.25
N ASN A 218 13.57 -28.59 -3.99
CA ASN A 218 14.33 -27.40 -3.63
C ASN A 218 14.22 -27.09 -2.12
N TYR A 219 15.11 -26.23 -1.65
CA TYR A 219 14.99 -25.59 -0.33
C TYR A 219 14.42 -24.19 -0.47
N LEU A 220 13.84 -23.69 0.62
CA LEU A 220 13.43 -22.30 0.79
C LEU A 220 14.17 -21.71 1.98
N LEU A 221 14.97 -20.68 1.75
CA LEU A 221 15.64 -19.90 2.77
C LEU A 221 14.86 -18.60 3.02
N ARG A 222 14.40 -18.38 4.26
CA ARG A 222 13.88 -17.10 4.70
C ARG A 222 14.97 -16.31 5.41
N ILE A 223 15.11 -15.03 5.05
CA ILE A 223 15.87 -14.02 5.78
C ILE A 223 14.87 -13.01 6.29
N GLY A 224 14.75 -12.90 7.61
CA GLY A 224 13.93 -11.92 8.29
C GLY A 224 14.80 -10.88 8.98
N LEU A 225 14.63 -9.61 8.64
CA LEU A 225 15.26 -8.49 9.36
C LEU A 225 14.24 -7.87 10.31
N GLN A 226 14.68 -7.55 11.52
CA GLN A 226 13.92 -6.76 12.49
C GLN A 226 14.69 -5.49 12.83
N ALA A 227 14.06 -4.35 12.61
CA ALA A 227 14.60 -3.07 13.04
C ALA A 227 14.34 -2.83 14.53
N LYS A 228 15.24 -2.10 15.19
CA LYS A 228 15.03 -1.67 16.57
C LYS A 228 13.77 -0.83 16.70
N LYS A 229 13.02 -1.05 17.78
CA LYS A 229 11.90 -0.18 18.16
C LYS A 229 12.42 1.05 18.87
N ILE A 230 11.76 2.19 18.66
CA ILE A 230 12.06 3.44 19.37
C ILE A 230 10.86 3.84 20.23
N ASP A 231 11.15 4.55 21.30
CA ASP A 231 10.12 5.18 22.12
C ASP A 231 9.66 6.48 21.44
N LEU A 232 8.48 6.43 20.82
CA LEU A 232 7.92 7.57 20.08
C LEU A 232 7.70 8.80 20.96
N THR A 233 7.59 8.64 22.29
CA THR A 233 7.45 9.79 23.20
C THR A 233 8.72 10.62 23.30
N LYS A 234 9.88 10.01 22.99
CA LYS A 234 11.21 10.64 22.98
C LYS A 234 11.69 10.99 21.58
N ALA A 235 10.92 10.65 20.56
CA ALA A 235 11.29 10.91 19.17
C ALA A 235 11.33 12.42 18.90
N PRO A 236 12.19 12.89 17.98
CA PRO A 236 12.23 14.30 17.58
C PRO A 236 10.87 14.80 17.08
N PRO A 237 10.55 16.11 17.21
CA PRO A 237 9.32 16.65 16.65
C PRO A 237 9.31 16.61 15.12
N SER A 238 8.10 16.56 14.54
CA SER A 238 7.89 16.51 13.10
C SER A 238 7.36 17.81 12.54
N ASN A 239 7.90 18.23 11.38
CA ASN A 239 7.39 19.28 10.52
C ASN A 239 6.79 18.61 9.28
N ILE A 240 5.46 18.46 9.25
CA ILE A 240 4.74 17.74 8.22
C ILE A 240 4.00 18.75 7.32
N VAL A 241 4.18 18.62 6.02
CA VAL A 241 3.42 19.38 5.02
C VAL A 241 2.55 18.43 4.23
N PHE A 242 1.23 18.51 4.40
CA PHE A 242 0.30 17.82 3.52
C PHE A 242 0.23 18.55 2.19
N LEU A 243 0.56 17.88 1.10
CA LEU A 243 0.37 18.33 -0.26
C LEU A 243 -0.78 17.54 -0.87
N ILE A 244 -1.93 18.19 -1.04
CA ILE A 244 -3.19 17.51 -1.35
C ILE A 244 -3.66 17.88 -2.74
N ASP A 245 -3.94 16.88 -3.55
CA ASP A 245 -4.69 17.02 -4.78
C ASP A 245 -6.14 17.40 -4.47
N THR A 246 -6.58 18.53 -5.03
CA THR A 246 -7.97 18.98 -4.93
C THR A 246 -8.61 19.12 -6.31
N SER A 247 -8.06 18.44 -7.33
CA SER A 247 -8.67 18.40 -8.67
C SER A 247 -10.06 17.76 -8.67
N GLY A 248 -10.85 18.02 -9.71
CA GLY A 248 -12.21 17.49 -9.82
C GLY A 248 -12.27 15.96 -9.83
N SER A 249 -11.21 15.29 -10.30
CA SER A 249 -11.10 13.83 -10.26
C SER A 249 -11.10 13.25 -8.84
N MET A 250 -10.74 14.06 -7.82
CA MET A 250 -10.76 13.66 -6.41
C MET A 250 -12.18 13.60 -5.81
N ASP A 251 -13.24 13.96 -6.54
CA ASP A 251 -14.62 13.97 -6.06
C ASP A 251 -15.30 12.59 -6.11
N SER A 252 -14.67 11.60 -5.51
CA SER A 252 -15.22 10.23 -5.39
C SER A 252 -15.11 9.73 -3.95
N PRO A 253 -16.00 8.83 -3.48
CA PRO A 253 -16.00 8.34 -2.10
C PRO A 253 -14.66 7.73 -1.65
N ASN A 254 -13.97 7.03 -2.55
CA ASN A 254 -12.67 6.40 -2.33
C ASN A 254 -11.47 7.36 -2.54
N LYS A 255 -11.71 8.67 -2.69
CA LYS A 255 -10.68 9.70 -2.87
C LYS A 255 -10.78 10.77 -1.78
N MET A 256 -11.35 11.95 -2.05
CA MET A 256 -11.38 13.06 -1.09
C MET A 256 -12.07 12.71 0.25
N PRO A 257 -13.22 12.02 0.31
CA PRO A 257 -13.82 11.60 1.58
C PRO A 257 -12.91 10.67 2.38
N LEU A 258 -12.33 9.64 1.73
CA LEU A 258 -11.38 8.73 2.36
C LEU A 258 -10.11 9.45 2.83
N LEU A 259 -9.56 10.36 2.01
CA LEU A 259 -8.40 11.18 2.37
C LEU A 259 -8.66 12.01 3.63
N LYS A 260 -9.82 12.67 3.73
CA LYS A 260 -10.19 13.45 4.92
C LYS A 260 -10.24 12.58 6.17
N ALA A 261 -10.87 11.39 6.07
CA ALA A 261 -10.92 10.43 7.18
C ALA A 261 -9.51 9.96 7.56
N SER A 262 -8.67 9.63 6.58
CA SER A 262 -7.27 9.22 6.76
C SER A 262 -6.44 10.26 7.51
N PHE A 263 -6.54 11.52 7.11
CA PHE A 263 -5.76 12.60 7.74
C PHE A 263 -6.24 12.95 9.15
N LYS A 264 -7.53 12.73 9.46
CA LYS A 264 -8.02 12.85 10.83
C LYS A 264 -7.45 11.75 11.73
N LEU A 265 -7.36 10.51 11.25
CA LEU A 265 -6.71 9.42 11.98
C LEU A 265 -5.25 9.78 12.31
N LEU A 266 -4.51 10.29 11.33
CA LEU A 266 -3.14 10.76 11.56
C LEU A 266 -3.10 11.89 12.59
N LEU A 267 -3.96 12.91 12.46
CA LEU A 267 -4.00 14.06 13.35
C LEU A 267 -4.24 13.66 14.82
N ASP A 268 -5.04 12.63 15.05
CA ASP A 268 -5.32 12.14 16.40
C ASP A 268 -4.10 11.50 17.07
N ASN A 269 -3.15 10.99 16.27
CA ASN A 269 -1.92 10.35 16.72
C ASN A 269 -0.70 11.28 16.79
N LEU A 270 -0.82 12.51 16.30
CA LEU A 270 0.27 13.49 16.38
C LEU A 270 0.38 14.10 17.78
N ARG A 271 1.62 14.38 18.17
CA ARG A 271 1.98 14.98 19.46
C ARG A 271 1.85 16.50 19.40
N SER A 272 1.76 17.14 20.56
CA SER A 272 1.62 18.60 20.68
C SER A 272 2.78 19.40 20.07
N GLU A 273 3.98 18.83 20.07
CA GLU A 273 5.21 19.41 19.50
C GLU A 273 5.32 19.25 17.97
N ASP A 274 4.58 18.34 17.37
CA ASP A 274 4.53 18.19 15.93
C ASP A 274 3.77 19.36 15.28
N ARG A 275 4.14 19.69 14.04
CA ARG A 275 3.54 20.79 13.29
C ARG A 275 3.02 20.32 11.94
N ILE A 276 1.88 20.85 11.53
CA ILE A 276 1.23 20.56 10.26
C ILE A 276 1.05 21.83 9.44
N ALA A 277 1.35 21.75 8.15
CA ALA A 277 0.88 22.69 7.14
C ALA A 277 0.06 21.96 6.08
N ILE A 278 -0.89 22.64 5.45
CA ILE A 278 -1.70 22.09 4.36
C ILE A 278 -1.53 22.97 3.13
N VAL A 279 -1.00 22.38 2.07
CA VAL A 279 -0.85 22.93 0.74
C VAL A 279 -1.77 22.17 -0.20
N VAL A 280 -2.55 22.85 -1.01
CA VAL A 280 -3.40 22.22 -2.03
C VAL A 280 -2.94 22.58 -3.42
N TYR A 281 -3.20 21.69 -4.36
CA TYR A 281 -3.00 21.98 -5.78
C TYR A 281 -4.16 21.42 -6.62
N ALA A 282 -4.56 22.22 -7.58
CA ALA A 282 -5.51 21.91 -8.65
C ALA A 282 -5.33 22.96 -9.74
N SER A 283 -6.39 23.65 -10.18
CA SER A 283 -6.31 24.85 -11.05
C SER A 283 -5.49 25.98 -10.44
N GLN A 284 -5.43 26.04 -9.11
CA GLN A 284 -4.61 26.98 -8.34
C GLN A 284 -3.88 26.23 -7.22
N THR A 285 -2.72 26.75 -6.87
CA THR A 285 -1.93 26.27 -5.73
C THR A 285 -2.03 27.25 -4.59
N GLY A 286 -2.24 26.75 -3.37
CA GLY A 286 -2.36 27.62 -2.19
C GLY A 286 -2.00 26.94 -0.88
N VAL A 287 -1.60 27.76 0.10
CA VAL A 287 -1.40 27.33 1.49
C VAL A 287 -2.71 27.55 2.24
N LEU A 288 -3.48 26.49 2.47
CA LEU A 288 -4.74 26.55 3.22
C LEU A 288 -4.51 26.64 4.72
N LEU A 289 -3.48 25.98 5.22
CA LEU A 289 -3.09 26.05 6.62
C LEU A 289 -1.58 26.29 6.70
N PRO A 290 -1.12 27.46 7.21
CA PRO A 290 0.29 27.66 7.52
C PRO A 290 0.71 26.70 8.64
N SER A 291 2.04 26.50 8.83
CA SER A 291 2.55 25.59 9.86
C SER A 291 1.93 25.87 11.22
N THR A 292 1.14 24.93 11.69
CA THR A 292 0.31 25.00 12.89
C THR A 292 0.66 23.84 13.82
N SER A 293 0.78 24.07 15.13
CA SER A 293 1.01 23.00 16.10
C SER A 293 -0.14 21.99 16.08
N ALA A 294 0.19 20.70 16.14
CA ALA A 294 -0.81 19.62 16.23
C ALA A 294 -1.68 19.72 17.50
N LYS A 295 -1.28 20.51 18.50
CA LYS A 295 -2.14 20.87 19.64
C LYS A 295 -3.46 21.52 19.20
N GLU A 296 -3.47 22.22 18.07
CA GLU A 296 -4.66 22.90 17.52
C GLU A 296 -5.54 21.97 16.67
N LYS A 297 -5.77 20.72 17.13
CA LYS A 297 -6.49 19.66 16.39
C LYS A 297 -7.81 20.15 15.79
N LYS A 298 -8.62 20.90 16.54
CA LYS A 298 -9.92 21.44 16.06
C LYS A 298 -9.77 22.37 14.85
N LYS A 299 -8.74 23.24 14.87
CA LYS A 299 -8.46 24.16 13.76
C LYS A 299 -8.00 23.40 12.52
N ILE A 300 -7.10 22.43 12.69
CA ILE A 300 -6.57 21.60 11.60
C ILE A 300 -7.70 20.75 11.00
N SER A 301 -8.49 20.06 11.84
CA SER A 301 -9.62 19.25 11.41
C SER A 301 -10.65 20.05 10.61
N LYS A 302 -10.95 21.29 11.05
CA LYS A 302 -11.87 22.17 10.31
C LYS A 302 -11.36 22.50 8.89
N VAL A 303 -10.04 22.68 8.71
CA VAL A 303 -9.46 22.90 7.37
C VAL A 303 -9.58 21.65 6.52
N ILE A 304 -9.29 20.46 7.10
CA ILE A 304 -9.46 19.16 6.41
C ILE A 304 -10.93 18.97 6.00
N ASP A 305 -11.89 19.23 6.88
CA ASP A 305 -13.33 19.10 6.60
C ASP A 305 -13.77 19.97 5.43
N ASN A 306 -13.19 21.16 5.30
CA ASN A 306 -13.53 22.13 4.27
C ASN A 306 -12.80 21.90 2.93
N LEU A 307 -11.96 20.88 2.79
CA LEU A 307 -11.38 20.52 1.50
C LEU A 307 -12.49 20.16 0.51
N VAL A 308 -12.42 20.66 -0.69
CA VAL A 308 -13.37 20.39 -1.77
C VAL A 308 -12.60 20.05 -3.03
N ALA A 309 -12.99 18.96 -3.68
CA ALA A 309 -12.47 18.61 -4.98
C ALA A 309 -13.10 19.53 -6.05
N SER A 310 -12.28 20.27 -6.80
CA SER A 310 -12.75 21.15 -7.87
C SER A 310 -11.62 21.58 -8.80
N GLY A 311 -11.94 21.84 -10.06
CA GLY A 311 -11.01 22.37 -11.06
C GLY A 311 -10.18 21.33 -11.80
N SER A 312 -9.26 21.79 -12.65
CA SER A 312 -8.35 20.95 -13.44
C SER A 312 -7.00 20.77 -12.74
N THR A 313 -6.34 19.65 -13.01
CA THR A 313 -5.02 19.35 -12.42
C THR A 313 -3.92 20.17 -13.10
N ALA A 314 -3.45 21.24 -12.47
CA ALA A 314 -2.31 22.05 -12.92
C ALA A 314 -1.26 22.18 -11.78
N GLY A 315 -0.76 21.04 -11.32
CA GLY A 315 -0.11 20.88 -10.01
C GLY A 315 1.35 21.29 -9.86
N GLY A 316 2.03 21.88 -10.85
CA GLY A 316 3.48 22.10 -10.79
C GLY A 316 3.97 23.05 -9.74
N ALA A 317 3.18 24.04 -9.42
CA ALA A 317 3.49 24.96 -8.34
C ALA A 317 3.27 24.32 -6.95
N GLY A 318 2.48 23.24 -6.86
CA GLY A 318 2.12 22.58 -5.60
C GLY A 318 3.33 22.03 -4.85
N LEU A 319 4.12 21.21 -5.53
CA LEU A 319 5.30 20.59 -4.92
C LEU A 319 6.36 21.61 -4.50
N GLN A 320 6.64 22.60 -5.37
CA GLN A 320 7.57 23.69 -5.04
C GLN A 320 7.08 24.51 -3.84
N THR A 321 5.77 24.77 -3.76
CA THR A 321 5.16 25.47 -2.63
C THR A 321 5.28 24.65 -1.34
N ALA A 322 5.01 23.34 -1.41
CA ALA A 322 5.16 22.44 -0.26
C ALA A 322 6.60 22.43 0.26
N TYR A 323 7.61 22.31 -0.61
CA TYR A 323 9.02 22.39 -0.22
C TYR A 323 9.37 23.76 0.37
N LYS A 324 8.86 24.86 -0.21
CA LYS A 324 9.07 26.21 0.36
C LYS A 324 8.49 26.34 1.77
N VAL A 325 7.30 25.77 2.01
CA VAL A 325 6.67 25.74 3.33
C VAL A 325 7.49 24.89 4.30
N ALA A 326 7.93 23.69 3.87
CA ALA A 326 8.75 22.79 4.66
C ALA A 326 10.09 23.45 5.06
N LYS A 327 10.79 24.09 4.11
CA LYS A 327 12.05 24.83 4.36
C LYS A 327 11.86 25.98 5.36
N LYS A 328 10.78 26.74 5.22
CA LYS A 328 10.49 27.88 6.13
C LYS A 328 10.34 27.43 7.58
N ASN A 329 9.88 26.21 7.80
CA ASN A 329 9.61 25.64 9.11
C ASN A 329 10.54 24.47 9.45
N PHE A 330 11.69 24.41 8.81
CA PHE A 330 12.66 23.31 8.94
C PHE A 330 13.13 23.13 10.39
N LEU A 331 13.10 21.90 10.84
CA LEU A 331 13.57 21.47 12.16
C LEU A 331 14.91 20.75 12.02
N PRO A 332 16.06 21.35 12.38
CA PRO A 332 17.40 20.76 12.16
C PRO A 332 17.61 19.39 12.84
N LYS A 333 16.92 19.15 13.94
CA LYS A 333 16.95 17.87 14.70
C LYS A 333 15.61 17.15 14.67
N GLY A 334 14.71 17.55 13.79
CA GLY A 334 13.38 16.99 13.66
C GLY A 334 13.21 16.20 12.36
N ASN A 335 12.06 15.60 12.22
CA ASN A 335 11.64 14.98 10.97
C ASN A 335 10.93 16.02 10.09
N ASN A 336 11.44 16.28 8.88
CA ASN A 336 10.86 17.19 7.92
C ASN A 336 10.33 16.39 6.74
N ARG A 337 9.00 16.38 6.56
CA ARG A 337 8.37 15.50 5.57
C ARG A 337 7.21 16.15 4.87
N ILE A 338 7.14 15.93 3.55
CA ILE A 338 5.95 16.18 2.76
C ILE A 338 5.18 14.86 2.66
N ILE A 339 3.87 14.91 2.84
CA ILE A 339 2.96 13.79 2.57
C ILE A 339 2.09 14.23 1.39
N LEU A 340 2.40 13.68 0.23
CA LEU A 340 1.66 13.91 -1.00
C LEU A 340 0.47 12.97 -1.06
N ALA A 341 -0.73 13.51 -1.24
CA ALA A 341 -1.95 12.73 -1.44
C ALA A 341 -2.54 13.02 -2.82
N THR A 342 -2.65 12.01 -3.68
CA THR A 342 -3.03 12.15 -5.09
C THR A 342 -3.85 10.95 -5.57
N ASP A 343 -4.66 11.13 -6.61
CA ASP A 343 -5.36 10.03 -7.31
C ASP A 343 -4.57 9.50 -8.54
N GLY A 344 -3.29 9.82 -8.62
CA GLY A 344 -2.37 9.32 -9.65
C GLY A 344 -2.22 10.22 -10.88
N ASP A 345 -3.12 11.15 -11.13
CA ASP A 345 -2.91 12.14 -12.21
C ASP A 345 -1.99 13.27 -11.72
N PHE A 346 -0.74 12.88 -11.43
CA PHE A 346 0.27 13.78 -10.89
C PHE A 346 0.85 14.68 -11.98
N ASN A 347 0.04 15.59 -12.49
CA ASN A 347 0.49 16.60 -13.43
C ASN A 347 1.01 17.83 -12.66
N VAL A 348 2.19 17.70 -12.07
CA VAL A 348 2.79 18.73 -11.20
C VAL A 348 3.34 19.94 -11.97
N GLY A 349 3.01 20.09 -13.27
CA GLY A 349 3.44 21.19 -14.13
C GLY A 349 4.96 21.31 -14.31
N ILE A 350 5.73 20.38 -13.76
CA ILE A 350 7.13 20.21 -14.10
C ILE A 350 7.14 19.41 -15.40
N SER A 351 7.61 20.04 -16.46
CA SER A 351 7.48 19.61 -17.84
C SER A 351 8.23 18.30 -18.20
N SER A 352 8.94 17.68 -17.24
CA SER A 352 9.58 16.38 -17.44
C SER A 352 9.76 15.61 -16.15
N ARG A 353 9.65 14.28 -16.23
CA ARG A 353 9.90 13.33 -15.14
C ARG A 353 11.28 13.56 -14.50
N ASP A 354 12.30 13.80 -15.34
CA ASP A 354 13.69 14.03 -14.88
C ASP A 354 13.83 15.28 -13.99
N LYS A 355 13.14 16.38 -14.34
CA LYS A 355 13.19 17.60 -13.53
C LYS A 355 12.52 17.39 -12.17
N LEU A 356 11.43 16.61 -12.14
CA LEU A 356 10.74 16.26 -10.91
C LEU A 356 11.64 15.41 -10.00
N GLN A 357 12.28 14.39 -10.55
CA GLN A 357 13.22 13.54 -9.82
C GLN A 357 14.36 14.36 -9.24
N ARG A 358 15.00 15.22 -10.04
CA ARG A 358 16.11 16.10 -9.56
C ARG A 358 15.66 17.01 -8.42
N LEU A 359 14.47 17.60 -8.50
CA LEU A 359 13.95 18.44 -7.40
C LEU A 359 13.79 17.63 -6.12
N VAL A 360 13.18 16.43 -6.21
CA VAL A 360 12.95 15.56 -5.06
C VAL A 360 14.28 15.10 -4.45
N GLU A 361 15.25 14.70 -5.27
CA GLU A 361 16.60 14.31 -4.83
C GLU A 361 17.37 15.46 -4.17
N GLU A 362 17.29 16.68 -4.73
CA GLU A 362 17.90 17.87 -4.14
C GLU A 362 17.32 18.17 -2.75
N GLU A 363 16.01 18.12 -2.61
CA GLU A 363 15.34 18.43 -1.35
C GLU A 363 15.53 17.32 -0.30
N ARG A 364 15.59 16.07 -0.72
CA ARG A 364 16.02 14.95 0.12
C ARG A 364 17.42 15.19 0.72
N ASN A 365 18.37 15.61 -0.11
CA ASN A 365 19.72 15.92 0.33
C ASN A 365 19.77 17.11 1.31
N ASN A 366 18.75 17.99 1.25
CA ASN A 366 18.53 19.08 2.20
C ASN A 366 17.79 18.62 3.48
N GLY A 367 17.46 17.34 3.62
CA GLY A 367 16.80 16.75 4.79
C GLY A 367 15.28 16.91 4.80
N ILE A 368 14.64 17.14 3.64
CA ILE A 368 13.18 17.16 3.51
C ILE A 368 12.75 15.98 2.66
N TYR A 369 12.08 15.02 3.29
CA TYR A 369 11.62 13.78 2.67
C TYR A 369 10.20 13.91 2.11
N ILE A 370 9.82 13.01 1.18
CA ILE A 370 8.47 13.00 0.63
C ILE A 370 7.92 11.56 0.58
N SER A 371 6.77 11.36 1.23
CA SER A 371 5.98 10.13 1.12
C SER A 371 4.77 10.36 0.23
N VAL A 372 4.33 9.32 -0.47
CA VAL A 372 3.21 9.39 -1.40
C VAL A 372 2.08 8.49 -0.94
N LEU A 373 0.88 9.04 -0.83
CA LEU A 373 -0.36 8.32 -0.56
C LEU A 373 -1.25 8.38 -1.80
N GLY A 374 -1.43 7.22 -2.43
CA GLY A 374 -2.30 7.07 -3.59
C GLY A 374 -3.74 6.79 -3.18
N TYR A 375 -4.71 7.36 -3.90
CA TYR A 375 -6.15 7.17 -3.69
C TYR A 375 -6.87 6.93 -5.01
N GLY A 376 -8.01 6.25 -4.98
CA GLY A 376 -8.87 6.10 -6.15
C GLY A 376 -8.38 5.05 -7.15
N MET A 377 -8.97 5.03 -8.34
CA MET A 377 -8.71 4.04 -9.39
C MET A 377 -9.01 4.61 -10.79
N GLY A 378 -8.62 3.87 -11.82
CA GLY A 378 -8.99 4.13 -13.24
C GLY A 378 -7.91 4.81 -14.07
N ASN A 379 -7.22 5.80 -13.53
CA ASN A 379 -6.10 6.50 -14.17
C ASN A 379 -4.85 6.61 -13.28
N TYR A 380 -4.75 5.71 -12.30
CA TYR A 380 -3.69 5.73 -11.31
C TYR A 380 -2.32 5.40 -11.93
N ARG A 381 -1.29 6.18 -11.56
CA ARG A 381 0.08 6.03 -12.06
C ARG A 381 1.00 5.56 -10.95
N ASP A 382 0.95 4.27 -10.70
CA ASP A 382 1.73 3.59 -9.67
C ASP A 382 3.24 3.81 -9.84
N ASP A 383 3.71 3.68 -11.08
CA ASP A 383 5.12 3.85 -11.46
C ASP A 383 5.71 5.23 -11.10
N MET A 384 4.88 6.28 -11.17
CA MET A 384 5.30 7.63 -10.82
C MET A 384 5.30 7.84 -9.31
N ALA A 385 4.28 7.35 -8.61
CA ALA A 385 4.15 7.46 -7.16
C ALA A 385 5.31 6.75 -6.44
N GLU A 386 5.63 5.52 -6.86
CA GLU A 386 6.79 4.75 -6.40
C GLU A 386 8.09 5.54 -6.64
N THR A 387 8.29 6.03 -7.88
CA THR A 387 9.51 6.79 -8.22
C THR A 387 9.72 8.03 -7.34
N ILE A 388 8.66 8.79 -7.05
CA ILE A 388 8.76 10.00 -6.22
C ILE A 388 9.10 9.65 -4.78
N ALA A 389 8.46 8.62 -4.22
CA ALA A 389 8.72 8.17 -2.86
C ALA A 389 10.17 7.67 -2.72
N ASP A 390 10.62 6.78 -3.60
CA ASP A 390 11.99 6.25 -3.61
C ASP A 390 13.04 7.37 -3.67
N LYS A 391 12.89 8.28 -4.66
CA LYS A 391 13.83 9.40 -4.84
C LYS A 391 13.79 10.41 -3.72
N GLY A 392 12.71 10.43 -2.97
CA GLY A 392 12.46 11.34 -1.84
C GLY A 392 12.74 10.76 -0.46
N ASN A 393 13.31 9.56 -0.34
CA ASN A 393 13.49 8.84 0.92
C ASN A 393 12.20 8.82 1.76
N GLY A 394 11.10 8.52 1.11
CA GLY A 394 9.79 8.35 1.73
C GLY A 394 9.21 7.00 1.38
N ASN A 395 8.00 6.74 1.84
CA ASN A 395 7.28 5.51 1.57
C ASN A 395 6.14 5.77 0.59
N TYR A 396 5.89 4.80 -0.26
CA TYR A 396 4.71 4.78 -1.11
C TYR A 396 3.67 3.82 -0.53
N ALA A 397 2.45 4.32 -0.34
CA ALA A 397 1.31 3.51 0.06
C ALA A 397 0.09 3.84 -0.80
N TYR A 398 -0.69 2.83 -1.15
CA TYR A 398 -1.96 3.00 -1.84
C TYR A 398 -3.10 2.76 -0.84
N ILE A 399 -3.92 3.78 -0.62
CA ILE A 399 -5.01 3.77 0.37
C ILE A 399 -6.32 3.41 -0.34
N ASP A 400 -6.68 2.14 -0.32
CA ASP A 400 -7.92 1.64 -0.91
C ASP A 400 -9.13 1.74 0.03
N ASN A 401 -8.87 1.75 1.34
CA ASN A 401 -9.91 1.81 2.37
C ASN A 401 -9.40 2.42 3.69
N LEU A 402 -10.30 2.60 4.66
CA LEU A 402 -9.95 3.22 5.94
C LEU A 402 -9.09 2.32 6.84
N THR A 403 -9.19 0.99 6.71
CA THR A 403 -8.32 0.03 7.43
C THR A 403 -6.88 0.18 6.96
N GLU A 404 -6.65 0.33 5.65
CA GLU A 404 -5.33 0.64 5.11
C GLU A 404 -4.81 2.00 5.58
N ALA A 405 -5.68 3.01 5.61
CA ALA A 405 -5.32 4.33 6.14
C ALA A 405 -4.87 4.24 7.61
N LYS A 406 -5.57 3.46 8.44
CA LYS A 406 -5.18 3.21 9.85
C LYS A 406 -3.82 2.52 9.90
N ARG A 407 -3.62 1.47 9.10
CA ARG A 407 -2.35 0.75 9.07
C ARG A 407 -1.18 1.68 8.76
N VAL A 408 -1.27 2.44 7.67
CA VAL A 408 -0.18 3.31 7.19
C VAL A 408 0.03 4.54 8.08
N LEU A 409 -1.05 5.20 8.51
CA LEU A 409 -0.99 6.51 9.16
C LEU A 409 -1.07 6.46 10.69
N VAL A 410 -1.34 5.30 11.28
CA VAL A 410 -1.41 5.10 12.73
C VAL A 410 -0.44 4.02 13.17
N ASN A 411 -0.63 2.78 12.70
CA ASN A 411 0.14 1.63 13.18
C ASN A 411 1.61 1.70 12.75
N GLU A 412 1.87 2.03 11.49
CA GLU A 412 3.23 2.12 10.91
C GLU A 412 3.82 3.53 10.92
N PHE A 413 3.04 4.52 11.36
CA PHE A 413 3.45 5.93 11.28
C PHE A 413 4.79 6.22 11.96
N GLY A 414 5.03 5.61 13.12
CA GLY A 414 6.31 5.71 13.82
C GLY A 414 7.47 5.17 12.98
N GLY A 415 7.31 4.01 12.36
CA GLY A 415 8.29 3.42 11.46
C GLY A 415 8.50 4.25 10.19
N THR A 416 7.43 4.77 9.61
CA THR A 416 7.49 5.62 8.42
C THR A 416 8.21 6.96 8.67
N LEU A 417 8.06 7.53 9.88
CA LEU A 417 8.66 8.82 10.20
C LEU A 417 10.11 8.73 10.69
N TYR A 418 10.47 7.66 11.36
CA TYR A 418 11.77 7.57 12.06
C TYR A 418 12.61 6.44 11.48
N THR A 419 13.42 6.78 10.49
CA THR A 419 14.42 5.90 9.91
C THR A 419 15.48 5.53 10.96
N VAL A 420 15.79 4.24 11.09
CA VAL A 420 16.84 3.74 11.99
C VAL A 420 18.08 3.23 11.25
N ALA A 421 17.95 2.96 9.95
CA ALA A 421 19.05 2.61 9.07
C ALA A 421 18.78 3.14 7.67
N LYS A 422 19.79 3.76 7.04
CA LYS A 422 19.77 4.28 5.67
C LYS A 422 20.64 3.44 4.75
N ASP A 423 20.34 3.48 3.46
CA ASP A 423 21.11 2.80 2.41
C ASP A 423 21.35 1.32 2.75
N VAL A 424 20.28 0.64 3.20
CA VAL A 424 20.40 -0.75 3.66
C VAL A 424 20.48 -1.69 2.47
N LYS A 425 21.62 -2.37 2.37
CA LYS A 425 21.92 -3.35 1.33
C LYS A 425 22.18 -4.70 1.96
N LEU A 426 21.63 -5.74 1.35
CA LEU A 426 21.92 -7.12 1.70
C LEU A 426 22.72 -7.75 0.57
N GLN A 427 23.75 -8.50 0.97
CA GLN A 427 24.50 -9.35 0.05
C GLN A 427 24.62 -10.74 0.63
N LEU A 428 24.31 -11.75 -0.17
CA LEU A 428 24.49 -13.15 0.17
C LEU A 428 25.49 -13.79 -0.77
N GLU A 429 26.40 -14.56 -0.19
CA GLU A 429 27.28 -15.47 -0.90
C GLU A 429 26.89 -16.90 -0.57
N PHE A 430 26.45 -17.68 -1.54
CA PHE A 430 26.01 -19.06 -1.36
C PHE A 430 27.19 -20.04 -1.47
N ASN A 431 27.21 -21.02 -0.57
CA ASN A 431 28.21 -22.07 -0.60
C ASN A 431 27.86 -23.11 -1.69
N PRO A 432 28.67 -23.26 -2.74
CA PRO A 432 28.41 -24.18 -3.85
C PRO A 432 28.43 -25.66 -3.45
N GLN A 433 28.91 -26.00 -2.24
CA GLN A 433 28.82 -27.38 -1.71
C GLN A 433 27.38 -27.79 -1.39
N TYR A 434 26.52 -26.79 -1.03
CA TYR A 434 25.13 -27.03 -0.63
C TYR A 434 24.13 -26.51 -1.64
N VAL A 435 24.46 -25.46 -2.36
CA VAL A 435 23.56 -24.74 -3.28
C VAL A 435 24.14 -24.78 -4.70
N LYS A 436 23.43 -25.44 -5.61
CA LYS A 436 23.76 -25.45 -7.04
C LYS A 436 23.32 -24.18 -7.74
N GLU A 437 22.06 -23.81 -7.52
CA GLU A 437 21.42 -22.62 -8.10
C GLU A 437 20.53 -21.97 -7.06
N TYR A 438 20.32 -20.68 -7.18
CA TYR A 438 19.45 -19.91 -6.28
C TYR A 438 18.62 -18.89 -7.06
N ARG A 439 17.46 -18.52 -6.51
CA ARG A 439 16.59 -17.48 -7.02
C ARG A 439 16.00 -16.67 -5.86
N LEU A 440 16.12 -15.34 -5.91
CA LEU A 440 15.39 -14.45 -5.01
C LEU A 440 13.94 -14.36 -5.48
N VAL A 441 12.99 -14.52 -4.58
CA VAL A 441 11.55 -14.49 -4.87
C VAL A 441 11.03 -13.08 -4.74
N GLY A 442 10.71 -12.44 -5.86
CA GLY A 442 10.43 -11.01 -5.92
C GLY A 442 11.71 -10.16 -5.91
N TYR A 443 11.59 -8.89 -5.50
CA TYR A 443 12.70 -7.93 -5.43
C TYR A 443 13.33 -7.56 -6.79
N GLU A 444 12.65 -7.81 -7.90
CA GLU A 444 13.17 -7.49 -9.23
C GLU A 444 13.47 -6.00 -9.38
N ASN A 445 12.66 -5.15 -8.78
CA ASN A 445 12.86 -3.69 -8.75
C ASN A 445 13.91 -3.23 -7.75
N ARG A 446 14.39 -4.11 -6.86
CA ARG A 446 15.32 -3.82 -5.77
C ARG A 446 16.67 -4.52 -5.93
N ALA A 447 16.87 -5.25 -7.03
CA ALA A 447 18.14 -5.89 -7.34
C ALA A 447 19.25 -4.85 -7.57
N LEU A 448 20.43 -5.12 -7.02
CA LEU A 448 21.63 -4.28 -7.16
C LEU A 448 22.74 -5.10 -7.84
N ALA A 449 23.64 -4.42 -8.53
CA ALA A 449 24.88 -5.05 -8.97
C ALA A 449 25.75 -5.39 -7.75
N ASN A 450 26.55 -6.46 -7.83
CA ASN A 450 27.34 -6.91 -6.67
C ASN A 450 28.37 -5.85 -6.24
N GLU A 451 28.91 -5.07 -7.15
CA GLU A 451 29.80 -3.94 -6.93
C GLU A 451 29.09 -2.75 -6.21
N ASP A 452 27.79 -2.60 -6.39
CA ASP A 452 27.01 -1.55 -5.73
C ASP A 452 26.93 -1.75 -4.20
N PHE A 453 27.24 -2.94 -3.71
CA PHE A 453 27.22 -3.23 -2.28
C PHE A 453 28.20 -2.35 -1.50
N GLU A 454 29.41 -2.20 -2.02
CA GLU A 454 30.46 -1.40 -1.37
C GLU A 454 30.40 0.10 -1.73
N ASP A 455 29.63 0.47 -2.76
CA ASP A 455 29.51 1.87 -3.19
C ASP A 455 28.58 2.67 -2.26
N ASP A 456 29.17 3.52 -1.44
CA ASP A 456 28.44 4.43 -0.54
C ASP A 456 27.67 5.55 -1.28
N LYS A 457 27.88 5.73 -2.56
CA LYS A 457 27.13 6.70 -3.38
C LYS A 457 25.86 6.10 -3.98
N LYS A 458 25.79 4.78 -4.04
CA LYS A 458 24.64 4.08 -4.55
C LYS A 458 23.56 4.08 -3.49
N ASP A 459 22.48 4.76 -3.82
CA ASP A 459 21.27 4.84 -3.01
C ASP A 459 20.63 3.46 -2.82
N ALA A 460 20.14 3.19 -1.62
CA ALA A 460 19.46 1.95 -1.27
C ALA A 460 18.33 2.25 -0.27
N GLY A 461 17.62 1.21 0.17
CA GLY A 461 16.43 1.37 0.98
C GLY A 461 16.65 1.90 2.38
N GLU A 462 15.60 2.45 2.94
CA GLU A 462 15.57 2.93 4.31
C GLU A 462 14.69 2.03 5.18
N ILE A 463 15.15 1.69 6.36
CA ILE A 463 14.37 0.91 7.31
C ILE A 463 13.96 1.79 8.49
N GLY A 464 12.66 1.87 8.71
CA GLY A 464 12.05 2.59 9.80
C GLY A 464 12.04 1.82 11.11
N ALA A 465 11.82 2.53 12.21
CA ALA A 465 11.78 1.96 13.55
C ALA A 465 10.71 0.87 13.69
N GLY A 466 11.11 -0.31 14.14
CA GLY A 466 10.22 -1.45 14.36
C GLY A 466 9.79 -2.20 13.10
N HIS A 467 10.17 -1.76 11.91
CA HIS A 467 9.84 -2.45 10.66
C HIS A 467 10.52 -3.81 10.55
N THR A 468 9.87 -4.72 9.83
CA THR A 468 10.41 -6.01 9.41
C THR A 468 10.62 -6.03 7.91
N VAL A 469 11.65 -6.73 7.45
CA VAL A 469 11.86 -7.04 6.03
C VAL A 469 12.06 -8.54 5.89
N THR A 470 11.33 -9.15 4.95
CA THR A 470 11.38 -10.59 4.67
C THR A 470 11.81 -10.83 3.24
N ALA A 471 12.90 -11.56 3.05
CA ALA A 471 13.33 -12.06 1.75
C ALA A 471 13.32 -13.59 1.73
N LEU A 472 12.84 -14.15 0.61
CA LEU A 472 12.78 -15.59 0.37
C LEU A 472 13.67 -15.97 -0.80
N TYR A 473 14.53 -16.97 -0.60
CA TYR A 473 15.34 -17.56 -1.65
C TYR A 473 14.94 -19.01 -1.90
N GLU A 474 14.62 -19.34 -3.13
CA GLU A 474 14.48 -20.73 -3.57
C GLU A 474 15.85 -21.25 -4.01
N LEU A 475 16.27 -22.38 -3.44
CA LEU A 475 17.62 -22.94 -3.60
C LEU A 475 17.53 -24.33 -4.20
N VAL A 476 18.24 -24.57 -5.30
CA VAL A 476 18.44 -25.91 -5.86
C VAL A 476 19.60 -26.57 -5.12
N PRO A 477 19.38 -27.72 -4.46
CA PRO A 477 20.45 -28.42 -3.74
C PRO A 477 21.57 -28.89 -4.66
N ALA A 478 22.82 -28.79 -4.19
CA ALA A 478 23.95 -29.43 -4.83
C ALA A 478 23.92 -30.94 -4.50
N LYS A 479 23.46 -31.76 -5.43
CA LYS A 479 23.51 -33.24 -5.30
C LYS A 479 24.94 -33.70 -5.56
N GLY A 480 25.74 -33.88 -4.51
CA GLY A 480 27.10 -34.48 -4.57
C GLY A 480 27.96 -33.76 -5.62
N ALA A 481 28.29 -32.52 -5.36
CA ALA A 481 29.05 -31.72 -6.31
C ALA A 481 30.43 -32.29 -6.54
N THR A 482 30.56 -33.04 -7.65
CA THR A 482 31.80 -33.00 -8.41
C THR A 482 31.91 -31.59 -8.94
N THR A 483 32.77 -30.78 -8.33
CA THR A 483 33.10 -29.46 -8.82
C THR A 483 33.75 -29.63 -10.21
N ASP A 484 32.98 -29.61 -11.27
CA ASP A 484 33.45 -29.14 -12.57
C ASP A 484 33.71 -27.62 -12.45
N GLY A 485 34.53 -27.29 -11.48
CA GLY A 485 34.94 -25.91 -11.20
C GLY A 485 35.71 -25.36 -12.38
N LEU A 486 35.43 -24.13 -12.73
CA LEU A 486 36.28 -23.40 -13.67
C LEU A 486 37.74 -23.49 -13.18
N ARG A 487 38.67 -23.73 -14.11
CA ARG A 487 40.08 -24.03 -13.84
C ARG A 487 40.77 -23.11 -12.83
N TYR A 488 40.27 -21.88 -12.64
CA TYR A 488 40.82 -20.85 -11.78
C TYR A 488 39.98 -20.56 -10.52
N GLN A 489 38.87 -21.32 -10.26
CA GLN A 489 38.16 -21.21 -9.00
C GLN A 489 38.94 -21.98 -7.91
N LYS A 490 39.24 -21.30 -6.82
CA LYS A 490 39.83 -21.96 -5.63
C LYS A 490 38.84 -23.00 -5.09
N GLN A 491 39.36 -24.19 -4.77
CA GLN A 491 38.58 -25.16 -3.99
C GLN A 491 38.16 -24.49 -2.68
N VAL A 492 36.89 -24.65 -2.30
CA VAL A 492 36.38 -24.16 -1.01
C VAL A 492 37.23 -24.77 0.09
N GLU A 493 37.88 -23.95 0.90
CA GLU A 493 38.67 -24.41 2.02
C GLU A 493 37.79 -25.22 2.99
N LYS A 494 38.34 -26.31 3.57
CA LYS A 494 37.58 -27.20 4.46
C LYS A 494 37.01 -26.56 5.73
N GLY A 495 37.24 -25.25 5.95
CA GLY A 495 36.82 -24.47 7.12
C GLY A 495 35.32 -24.09 7.18
N PHE A 496 34.58 -24.18 6.06
CA PHE A 496 33.17 -23.73 5.98
C PHE A 496 32.17 -24.89 5.83
N ALA A 497 32.49 -26.04 6.39
CA ALA A 497 31.79 -27.31 6.15
C ALA A 497 30.31 -27.35 6.63
N ASN A 498 29.82 -26.36 7.36
CA ASN A 498 28.44 -26.31 7.84
C ASN A 498 27.75 -24.99 7.49
N GLU A 499 28.29 -24.21 6.58
CA GLU A 499 27.73 -22.92 6.19
C GLU A 499 27.00 -23.04 4.84
N LEU A 500 25.70 -22.72 4.84
CA LEU A 500 24.87 -22.65 3.64
C LEU A 500 25.21 -21.42 2.80
N ALA A 501 25.40 -20.30 3.48
CA ALA A 501 25.65 -19.00 2.87
C ALA A 501 26.30 -18.04 3.89
N PHE A 502 26.81 -16.92 3.40
CA PHE A 502 27.32 -15.83 4.21
C PHE A 502 26.53 -14.56 3.92
N LEU A 503 25.85 -14.03 4.94
CA LEU A 503 25.02 -12.82 4.84
C LEU A 503 25.83 -11.61 5.30
N LYS A 504 25.84 -10.57 4.48
CA LYS A 504 26.35 -9.24 4.79
C LYS A 504 25.20 -8.24 4.75
N ILE A 505 25.15 -7.35 5.74
CA ILE A 505 24.21 -6.24 5.82
C ILE A 505 25.02 -4.96 5.96
N ARG A 506 24.81 -4.03 5.02
CA ARG A 506 25.49 -2.75 5.01
C ARG A 506 24.47 -1.62 5.16
N TYR A 507 24.73 -0.66 6.03
CA TYR A 507 23.82 0.44 6.31
C TYR A 507 24.55 1.69 6.79
N LYS A 508 23.88 2.84 6.78
CA LYS A 508 24.37 4.11 7.34
C LYS A 508 23.53 4.57 8.52
N ASP A 509 24.15 5.32 9.44
CA ASP A 509 23.44 6.00 10.51
C ASP A 509 22.58 7.14 9.92
N PRO A 510 21.27 7.16 10.15
CA PRO A 510 20.38 8.17 9.59
C PRO A 510 20.57 9.59 10.14
N ILE A 511 21.19 9.72 11.33
CA ILE A 511 21.36 10.99 12.05
C ILE A 511 22.64 11.70 11.63
N VAL A 512 23.67 10.93 11.25
CA VAL A 512 24.98 11.46 10.91
C VAL A 512 25.00 11.88 9.45
N LYS A 513 25.26 13.18 9.21
CA LYS A 513 25.45 13.69 7.85
C LYS A 513 26.71 13.06 7.24
N ASP A 514 26.61 12.60 5.99
CA ASP A 514 27.70 11.95 5.26
C ASP A 514 28.30 10.73 6.02
N ALA A 515 27.44 9.99 6.73
CA ALA A 515 27.83 8.80 7.46
C ALA A 515 28.49 7.78 6.52
N LYS A 516 29.60 7.19 6.98
CA LYS A 516 30.16 6.00 6.32
C LYS A 516 29.30 4.79 6.64
N SER A 517 29.19 3.89 5.68
CA SER A 517 28.49 2.63 5.91
C SER A 517 29.20 1.77 6.96
N VAL A 518 28.38 1.09 7.74
CA VAL A 518 28.79 0.02 8.66
C VAL A 518 28.36 -1.31 8.02
N GLU A 519 29.22 -2.30 8.10
CA GLU A 519 28.94 -3.66 7.63
C GLU A 519 28.83 -4.61 8.82
N GLU A 520 27.79 -5.40 8.85
CA GLU A 520 27.61 -6.55 9.73
C GLU A 520 27.53 -7.82 8.89
N SER A 521 28.12 -8.89 9.37
CA SER A 521 28.13 -10.15 8.65
C SER A 521 27.86 -11.33 9.56
N THR A 522 27.15 -12.34 9.02
CA THR A 522 26.73 -13.53 9.76
C THR A 522 26.74 -14.75 8.85
N PRO A 523 27.44 -15.85 9.25
CA PRO A 523 27.31 -17.12 8.55
C PRO A 523 25.92 -17.70 8.76
N ILE A 524 25.31 -18.22 7.70
CA ILE A 524 24.03 -18.96 7.74
C ILE A 524 24.37 -20.45 7.77
N PRO A 525 24.05 -21.17 8.86
CA PRO A 525 24.35 -22.59 8.95
C PRO A 525 23.43 -23.40 8.03
N PHE A 526 23.96 -24.52 7.51
CA PHE A 526 23.14 -25.52 6.83
C PHE A 526 22.37 -26.33 7.88
N THR A 527 21.21 -25.82 8.31
CA THR A 527 20.32 -26.49 9.25
C THR A 527 18.93 -26.58 8.65
N LEU A 528 18.60 -27.74 8.13
CA LEU A 528 17.32 -27.99 7.49
C LEU A 528 16.25 -28.29 8.55
N THR A 529 15.24 -27.45 8.64
CA THR A 529 14.06 -27.64 9.49
C THR A 529 12.97 -28.31 8.66
N GLU A 530 12.29 -29.31 9.21
CA GLU A 530 11.10 -29.89 8.59
C GLU A 530 10.03 -28.79 8.42
N PHE A 531 9.42 -28.68 7.24
CA PHE A 531 8.50 -27.59 6.91
C PHE A 531 7.36 -27.43 7.92
N ALA A 532 6.77 -28.54 8.35
CA ALA A 532 5.69 -28.55 9.34
C ALA A 532 6.12 -28.06 10.76
N LYS A 533 7.44 -28.06 11.04
CA LYS A 533 8.01 -27.60 12.31
C LYS A 533 8.54 -26.17 12.26
N THR A 534 8.48 -25.52 11.10
CA THR A 534 8.80 -24.09 10.99
C THR A 534 7.76 -23.25 11.72
N ASP A 535 8.12 -22.00 12.07
CA ASP A 535 7.18 -21.08 12.70
C ASP A 535 6.02 -20.70 11.76
N ASP A 536 4.92 -20.22 12.35
CA ASP A 536 3.72 -19.80 11.60
C ASP A 536 4.06 -18.69 10.59
N ASP A 537 4.93 -17.77 10.95
CA ASP A 537 5.35 -16.66 10.10
C ASP A 537 6.09 -17.14 8.85
N TYR A 538 6.91 -18.21 8.98
CA TYR A 538 7.58 -18.81 7.83
C TYR A 538 6.56 -19.43 6.86
N ARG A 539 5.62 -20.23 7.38
CA ARG A 539 4.60 -20.89 6.55
C ARG A 539 3.64 -19.88 5.92
N PHE A 540 3.28 -18.83 6.68
CA PHE A 540 2.42 -17.76 6.17
C PHE A 540 3.12 -16.96 5.05
N ALA A 541 4.38 -16.55 5.24
CA ALA A 541 5.16 -15.86 4.20
C ALA A 541 5.30 -16.71 2.93
N SER A 542 5.48 -18.04 3.09
CA SER A 542 5.49 -18.98 1.96
C SER A 542 4.15 -19.00 1.21
N ALA A 543 3.02 -19.03 1.94
CA ALA A 543 1.69 -18.97 1.33
C ALA A 543 1.46 -17.67 0.55
N VAL A 544 1.90 -16.53 1.08
CA VAL A 544 1.80 -15.24 0.40
C VAL A 544 2.66 -15.21 -0.88
N ALA A 545 3.88 -15.75 -0.82
CA ALA A 545 4.75 -15.86 -1.99
C ALA A 545 4.11 -16.72 -3.09
N GLU A 546 3.54 -17.89 -2.73
CA GLU A 546 2.83 -18.75 -3.68
C GLU A 546 1.63 -18.04 -4.32
N TRP A 547 0.83 -17.34 -3.51
CA TRP A 547 -0.30 -16.57 -4.02
C TRP A 547 0.15 -15.50 -5.03
N GLY A 548 1.21 -14.77 -4.71
CA GLY A 548 1.81 -13.79 -5.62
C GLY A 548 2.27 -14.42 -6.94
N MET A 549 2.93 -15.57 -6.88
CA MET A 549 3.33 -16.32 -8.09
C MET A 549 2.13 -16.80 -8.91
N LEU A 550 1.04 -17.21 -8.29
CA LEU A 550 -0.21 -17.59 -8.98
C LEU A 550 -0.86 -16.40 -9.67
N LEU A 551 -0.98 -15.27 -8.98
CA LEU A 551 -1.59 -14.05 -9.54
C LEU A 551 -0.77 -13.48 -10.70
N ARG A 552 0.58 -13.44 -10.57
CA ARG A 552 1.52 -13.00 -11.61
C ARG A 552 1.62 -13.97 -12.78
N ASN A 553 1.04 -15.18 -12.65
CA ASN A 553 1.26 -16.25 -13.60
C ASN A 553 2.75 -16.61 -13.79
N SER A 554 3.51 -16.57 -12.69
CA SER A 554 4.95 -16.81 -12.68
C SER A 554 5.32 -18.15 -13.32
N LYS A 555 6.40 -18.16 -14.12
CA LYS A 555 6.99 -19.39 -14.66
C LYS A 555 7.62 -20.30 -13.58
N TYR A 556 7.81 -19.77 -12.37
CA TYR A 556 8.39 -20.48 -11.22
C TYR A 556 7.36 -20.92 -10.18
N LYS A 557 6.07 -20.77 -10.46
CA LYS A 557 4.99 -21.23 -9.55
C LYS A 557 4.96 -22.74 -9.33
N ALA A 558 5.66 -23.51 -10.17
CA ALA A 558 5.79 -24.97 -10.08
C ALA A 558 4.47 -25.69 -9.75
N LYS A 559 4.36 -26.32 -8.56
CA LYS A 559 3.17 -27.04 -8.09
C LYS A 559 2.21 -26.18 -7.28
N SER A 560 2.43 -24.89 -7.17
CA SER A 560 1.55 -23.98 -6.43
C SER A 560 0.09 -24.06 -6.88
N SER A 561 -0.82 -24.01 -5.94
CA SER A 561 -2.26 -23.97 -6.19
C SER A 561 -2.96 -23.12 -5.13
N PHE A 562 -4.13 -22.54 -5.46
CA PHE A 562 -4.90 -21.78 -4.49
C PHE A 562 -5.31 -22.62 -3.27
N SER A 563 -5.62 -23.91 -3.47
CA SER A 563 -5.88 -24.85 -2.37
C SER A 563 -4.69 -24.97 -1.42
N GLN A 564 -3.46 -25.14 -1.96
CA GLN A 564 -2.24 -25.21 -1.14
C GLN A 564 -2.01 -23.91 -0.37
N VAL A 565 -2.17 -22.76 -1.03
CA VAL A 565 -2.05 -21.45 -0.38
C VAL A 565 -3.05 -21.32 0.78
N LEU A 566 -4.32 -21.71 0.57
CA LEU A 566 -5.34 -21.69 1.62
C LEU A 566 -5.01 -22.60 2.80
N ASP A 567 -4.54 -23.83 2.51
CA ASP A 567 -4.16 -24.78 3.56
C ASP A 567 -2.98 -24.26 4.39
N LEU A 568 -1.96 -23.70 3.75
CA LEU A 568 -0.81 -23.10 4.43
C LEU A 568 -1.23 -21.89 5.27
N ALA A 569 -2.01 -20.98 4.71
CA ALA A 569 -2.39 -19.74 5.38
C ALA A 569 -3.33 -20.01 6.57
N LYS A 570 -4.32 -20.91 6.42
CA LYS A 570 -5.27 -21.26 7.49
C LYS A 570 -4.56 -21.91 8.68
N ASN A 571 -3.53 -22.73 8.42
CA ASN A 571 -2.75 -23.40 9.47
C ASN A 571 -1.61 -22.56 10.04
N ALA A 572 -1.41 -21.32 9.54
CA ALA A 572 -0.34 -20.41 9.93
C ALA A 572 -0.82 -18.99 10.26
N ILE A 573 -2.10 -18.86 10.64
CA ILE A 573 -2.69 -17.54 11.00
C ILE A 573 -1.93 -16.88 12.15
N GLY A 574 -1.50 -17.65 13.16
CA GLY A 574 -0.82 -17.10 14.33
C GLY A 574 -1.66 -16.04 15.07
N LYS A 575 -1.00 -15.00 15.57
CA LYS A 575 -1.67 -13.82 16.15
C LYS A 575 -2.07 -12.88 15.01
N ASP A 576 -3.35 -12.58 14.90
CA ASP A 576 -3.92 -11.70 13.86
C ASP A 576 -4.89 -10.69 14.50
N GLU A 577 -4.36 -9.82 15.37
CA GLU A 577 -5.14 -8.87 16.17
C GLU A 577 -5.91 -7.86 15.28
N GLU A 578 -5.31 -7.45 14.18
CA GLU A 578 -5.90 -6.49 13.22
C GLU A 578 -6.67 -7.17 12.07
N GLY A 579 -6.67 -8.52 11.99
CA GLY A 579 -7.43 -9.29 11.00
C GLY A 579 -6.83 -9.35 9.59
N TYR A 580 -5.61 -8.88 9.37
CA TYR A 580 -4.99 -8.84 8.02
C TYR A 580 -4.76 -10.23 7.42
N ARG A 581 -4.37 -11.22 8.22
CA ARG A 581 -4.16 -12.61 7.73
C ARG A 581 -5.47 -13.30 7.38
N LYS A 582 -6.54 -13.01 8.13
CA LYS A 582 -7.90 -13.47 7.79
C LYS A 582 -8.41 -12.83 6.50
N GLU A 583 -8.16 -11.52 6.32
CA GLU A 583 -8.47 -10.84 5.06
C GLU A 583 -7.72 -11.49 3.88
N PHE A 584 -6.44 -11.79 4.04
CA PHE A 584 -5.64 -12.49 3.03
C PHE A 584 -6.30 -13.82 2.59
N ILE A 585 -6.71 -14.66 3.55
CA ILE A 585 -7.38 -15.93 3.25
C ILE A 585 -8.63 -15.70 2.40
N ARG A 586 -9.46 -14.72 2.76
CA ARG A 586 -10.63 -14.33 1.97
C ARG A 586 -10.24 -13.88 0.56
N LEU A 587 -9.20 -13.08 0.42
CA LEU A 587 -8.72 -12.62 -0.90
C LEU A 587 -8.26 -13.79 -1.77
N VAL A 588 -7.58 -14.78 -1.19
CA VAL A 588 -7.19 -16.03 -1.91
C VAL A 588 -8.42 -16.79 -2.39
N GLU A 589 -9.45 -16.94 -1.56
CA GLU A 589 -10.71 -17.62 -1.91
C GLU A 589 -11.47 -16.91 -3.04
N VAL A 590 -11.43 -15.56 -3.05
CA VAL A 590 -12.04 -14.77 -4.13
C VAL A 590 -11.21 -14.85 -5.40
N SER A 591 -9.89 -14.69 -5.32
CA SER A 591 -9.01 -14.69 -6.50
C SER A 591 -9.00 -16.03 -7.24
N GLU A 592 -9.22 -17.16 -6.55
CA GLU A 592 -9.40 -18.45 -7.18
C GLU A 592 -10.56 -18.47 -8.19
N LYS A 593 -11.63 -17.70 -7.92
CA LYS A 593 -12.83 -17.62 -8.76
C LYS A 593 -12.68 -16.64 -9.93
N LEU A 594 -11.63 -15.82 -9.93
CA LEU A 594 -11.35 -14.81 -10.98
C LEU A 594 -10.45 -15.33 -12.11
N LYS A 595 -10.28 -16.65 -12.23
CA LYS A 595 -9.43 -17.31 -13.26
C LYS A 595 -9.91 -17.07 -14.68
#